data_7ab2344489e05d141e6a1a6735a80413
#
_entry.id   7ab2344489e05d141e6a1a6735a80413
#
_cell.length_a   1.000
_cell.length_b   1.000
_cell.length_c   1.000
_cell.angle_alpha   90.00
_cell.angle_beta   90.00
_cell.angle_gamma   90.00
#
_symmetry.space_group_name_H-M   'P 1'
#
loop_
_entity.id
_entity.type
_entity.pdbx_description
1 polymer ?
#
loop_
_entity_poly.entity_id
_entity_poly.type
_entity_poly.pdbx_seq_one_letter_code
_entity_poly.pdbx_strand_id
1 'polypeptide(L)' 'MSSQMTPSTRLDIEVEVLFDDVWWPGSLEHWRKAGDRWEGRLRWSTGVGQNRLGWFDQELLRRAEQ' A
#
# COMPACT_ATOMS: atom_id res chain seq x y z
N MET A 1 24.14 -10.98 -16.12
CA MET A 1 23.66 -10.62 -15.74
C MET A 1 22.99 -10.15 -15.38
N SER A 2 22.74 -9.90 -15.41
CA SER A 2 22.14 -9.36 -14.94
C SER A 2 21.35 -9.08 -14.88
N SER A 3 21.03 -8.88 -14.83
CA SER A 3 20.20 -8.63 -14.61
C SER A 3 19.66 -7.87 -14.37
N GLN A 4 19.48 -7.45 -14.66
CA GLN A 4 18.95 -6.63 -14.34
C GLN A 4 18.01 -6.51 -14.10
N MET A 5 18.09 -6.51 -13.82
CA MET A 5 16.98 -6.40 -13.49
C MET A 5 16.44 -5.19 -13.49
N THR A 6 15.44 -4.99 -14.05
CA THR A 6 14.70 -3.81 -13.89
C THR A 6 14.53 -3.55 -12.47
N PRO A 7 14.88 -2.44 -12.00
CA PRO A 7 14.66 -2.14 -10.62
C PRO A 7 13.20 -2.28 -10.35
N SER A 8 12.90 -3.04 -9.40
CA SER A 8 11.54 -3.16 -8.96
C SER A 8 11.13 -1.84 -8.33
N THR A 9 9.94 -1.38 -8.67
CA THR A 9 9.40 -0.21 -8.02
C THR A 9 8.54 -0.60 -6.84
N ARG A 10 8.53 -1.88 -6.51
CA ARG A 10 7.77 -2.35 -5.36
C ARG A 10 8.43 -1.90 -4.07
N LEU A 11 7.62 -1.37 -3.16
CA LEU A 11 8.14 -0.70 -1.98
C LEU A 11 8.14 -1.57 -0.73
N ASP A 12 7.09 -2.30 -0.46
CA ASP A 12 6.97 -3.15 0.75
C ASP A 12 7.14 -2.36 2.03
N ILE A 13 6.46 -1.23 2.12
CA ILE A 13 6.50 -0.39 3.31
C ILE A 13 5.29 -0.71 4.16
N GLU A 14 5.52 -0.91 5.46
CA GLU A 14 4.41 -1.17 6.37
C GLU A 14 3.64 0.11 6.62
N VAL A 15 2.35 0.04 6.38
CA VAL A 15 1.45 1.18 6.52
C VAL A 15 0.16 0.71 7.17
N GLU A 16 -0.69 1.68 7.50
CA GLU A 16 -2.06 1.41 7.88
C GLU A 16 -2.97 2.10 6.89
N VAL A 17 -4.07 1.46 6.57
CA VAL A 17 -5.07 1.99 5.66
C VAL A 17 -6.36 2.20 6.42
N LEU A 18 -6.99 3.33 6.17
CA LEU A 18 -8.28 3.64 6.78
C LEU A 18 -9.38 3.04 5.91
N PHE A 19 -10.10 2.09 6.48
CA PHE A 19 -11.19 1.44 5.79
C PHE A 19 -12.30 1.16 6.79
N ASP A 20 -13.50 1.61 6.48
CA ASP A 20 -14.65 1.41 7.34
C ASP A 20 -14.38 1.98 8.75
N ASP A 21 -13.78 3.18 8.77
CA ASP A 21 -13.47 3.92 9.99
C ASP A 21 -12.47 3.23 10.92
N VAL A 22 -11.74 2.26 10.39
CA VAL A 22 -10.74 1.53 11.17
C VAL A 22 -9.43 1.54 10.39
N TRP A 23 -8.32 1.68 11.10
CA TRP A 23 -7.01 1.58 10.51
C TRP A 23 -6.56 0.13 10.53
N TRP A 24 -6.28 -0.39 9.34
CA TRP A 24 -5.89 -1.80 9.17
C TRP A 24 -4.44 -1.89 8.74
N PRO A 25 -3.73 -2.91 9.19
CA PRO A 25 -2.33 -3.08 8.75
C PRO A 25 -2.28 -3.50 7.30
N GLY A 26 -1.27 -3.02 6.59
CA GLY A 26 -1.08 -3.38 5.21
C GLY A 26 0.33 -3.12 4.76
N SER A 27 0.61 -3.53 3.54
CA SER A 27 1.90 -3.34 2.91
C SER A 27 1.72 -2.50 1.66
N LEU A 28 2.42 -1.38 1.61
CA LEU A 28 2.37 -0.49 0.45
C LEU A 28 3.35 -1.01 -0.59
N GLU A 29 2.83 -1.31 -1.77
CA GLU A 29 3.64 -1.90 -2.83
C GLU A 29 4.05 -0.90 -3.89
N HIS A 30 3.17 0.03 -4.23
CA HIS A 30 3.43 0.99 -5.30
C HIS A 30 2.75 2.30 -5.00
N TRP A 31 3.30 3.36 -5.58
CA TRP A 31 2.66 4.66 -5.62
C TRP A 31 2.39 5.03 -7.06
N ARG A 32 1.32 5.78 -7.29
CA ARG A 32 1.10 6.40 -8.59
C ARG A 32 0.46 7.76 -8.39
N LYS A 33 0.70 8.65 -9.34
CA LYS A 33 0.07 9.94 -9.32
C LYS A 33 -1.21 9.89 -10.13
N ALA A 34 -2.30 10.37 -9.55
CA ALA A 34 -3.60 10.39 -10.19
C ALA A 34 -4.11 11.83 -10.12
N GLY A 35 -3.91 12.57 -11.22
CA GLY A 35 -4.18 13.99 -11.20
C GLY A 35 -3.19 14.71 -10.31
N ASP A 36 -3.68 15.46 -9.33
CA ASP A 36 -2.82 16.14 -8.37
C ASP A 36 -2.76 15.40 -7.03
N ARG A 37 -3.17 14.14 -7.01
CA ARG A 37 -3.16 13.34 -5.80
C ARG A 37 -2.30 12.10 -6.01
N TRP A 38 -1.88 11.52 -4.91
CA TRP A 38 -1.13 10.27 -4.94
C TRP A 38 -1.99 9.14 -4.40
N GLU A 39 -1.87 7.99 -5.02
CA GLU A 39 -2.55 6.78 -4.58
C GLU A 39 -1.52 5.69 -4.34
N GLY A 40 -1.76 4.90 -3.32
CA GLY A 40 -0.91 3.77 -3.00
C GLY A 40 -1.63 2.47 -3.24
N ARG A 41 -0.93 1.53 -3.86
CA ARG A 41 -1.44 0.17 -4.01
C ARG A 41 -1.03 -0.62 -2.80
N LEU A 42 -2.03 -1.19 -2.13
CA LEU A 42 -1.81 -1.88 -0.87
C LEU A 42 -2.26 -3.31 -0.95
N ARG A 43 -1.53 -4.14 -0.24
CA ARG A 43 -2.02 -5.45 0.15
C ARG A 43 -2.31 -5.37 1.62
N TRP A 44 -3.53 -5.68 2.03
CA TRP A 44 -3.93 -5.53 3.41
C TRP A 44 -4.96 -6.58 3.77
N SER A 45 -5.26 -6.70 5.05
CA SER A 45 -6.13 -7.77 5.52
C SER A 45 -6.97 -7.26 6.66
N THR A 46 -8.24 -7.67 6.66
CA THR A 46 -9.15 -7.37 7.76
C THR A 46 -9.34 -8.56 8.67
N GLY A 47 -8.57 -9.63 8.45
CA GLY A 47 -8.64 -10.81 9.28
C GLY A 47 -8.08 -12.00 8.55
N VAL A 48 -8.09 -13.13 9.22
CA VAL A 48 -7.57 -14.35 8.63
C VAL A 48 -8.37 -14.70 7.39
N GLY A 49 -7.68 -14.92 6.29
CA GLY A 49 -8.32 -15.28 5.03
C GLY A 49 -8.98 -14.14 4.31
N GLN A 50 -8.82 -12.91 4.80
CA GLN A 50 -9.45 -11.74 4.21
C GLN A 50 -8.41 -10.84 3.55
N ASN A 51 -7.65 -11.40 2.64
CA ASN A 51 -6.61 -10.63 1.94
C ASN A 51 -7.25 -9.76 0.88
N ARG A 52 -6.81 -8.50 0.84
CA ARG A 52 -7.35 -7.51 -0.08
C ARG A 52 -6.22 -6.78 -0.79
N LEU A 53 -6.54 -6.26 -1.96
CA LEU A 53 -5.57 -5.53 -2.77
C LEU A 53 -6.32 -4.38 -3.42
N GLY A 54 -5.79 -3.18 -3.33
CA GLY A 54 -6.45 -2.03 -3.92
C GLY A 54 -5.63 -0.78 -3.89
N TRP A 55 -6.13 0.23 -4.57
CA TRP A 55 -5.53 1.55 -4.64
C TRP A 55 -6.28 2.48 -3.70
N PHE A 56 -5.54 3.20 -2.88
CA PHE A 56 -6.13 4.11 -1.91
C PHE A 56 -5.45 5.46 -2.00
N ASP A 57 -6.25 6.53 -1.82
CA ASP A 57 -5.73 7.88 -1.76
C ASP A 57 -4.78 8.01 -0.58
N GLN A 58 -3.75 8.83 -0.76
CA GLN A 58 -2.73 8.99 0.27
C GLN A 58 -3.31 9.43 1.62
N GLU A 59 -4.43 10.14 1.61
CA GLU A 59 -5.06 10.56 2.86
C GLU A 59 -5.61 9.42 3.67
N LEU A 60 -5.80 8.27 3.05
CA LEU A 60 -6.31 7.09 3.72
C LEU A 60 -5.18 6.19 4.19
N LEU A 61 -3.94 6.65 4.07
CA LEU A 61 -2.77 5.85 4.39
C LEU A 61 -1.92 6.58 5.42
N ARG A 62 -1.30 5.82 6.31
CA ARG A 62 -0.32 6.39 7.22
C ARG A 62 0.75 5.35 7.49
N ARG A 63 1.93 5.81 7.86
CA ARG A 63 2.99 4.89 8.20
C ARG A 63 2.63 4.14 9.47
N ALA A 64 2.95 2.86 9.45
CA ALA A 64 2.75 2.08 10.66
C ALA A 64 3.75 2.54 11.71
N GLU A 65 3.27 2.80 12.91
CA GLU A 65 4.13 3.22 14.01
C GLU A 65 4.68 2.01 14.70
N GLN A 66 5.94 2.11 15.12
CA GLN A 66 6.61 1.02 15.81
C GLN A 66 6.54 1.23 17.31
#